data_56fbfa85a4a94692112301be8fc5f6d4
#
_entry.id   56fbfa85a4a94692112301be8fc5f6d4
#
_cell.length_a   1.000
_cell.length_b   1.000
_cell.length_c   1.000
_cell.angle_alpha   90.00
_cell.angle_beta   90.00
_cell.angle_gamma   90.00
#
_symmetry.space_group_name_H-M   'P 1'
#
loop_
_entity.id
_entity.type
_entity.pdbx_description
1 polymer ?
#
loop_
_entity_poly.entity_id
_entity_poly.type
_entity_poly.pdbx_seq_one_letter_code
_entity_poly.pdbx_strand_id
1 'polypeptide(L)'
;MKAKITAIAAFSILCLLIVCLLRYNAKLREENGILNRNVSVLTTQNVAYRTESGKSAMKTEELNLTLRQYRNTLQGKDSTIKDLKQSIKDLKSHTSIQTSTESVFSGSLRDSIIIRDSLITDTLKCLNFSSKWVDVRGCIEPPDLFAGKVTVRDSLELLNIEHRKRFLWWRLKKVKYREFIITSKNPDTQILDLKVTTIIK
;
A
#
# COMPACT_ATOMS: atom_id res chain seq x y z
N MET A 1 46.97 5.31 -49.52
CA MET A 1 46.62 5.90 -48.21
C MET A 1 45.10 6.13 -48.05
N LYS A 2 44.42 6.73 -49.04
CA LYS A 2 42.97 7.03 -48.97
C LYS A 2 42.09 5.82 -48.64
N ALA A 3 42.32 4.64 -49.31
CA ALA A 3 41.54 3.41 -49.04
C ALA A 3 41.66 2.88 -47.61
N LYS A 4 42.80 3.02 -46.96
CA LYS A 4 42.98 2.60 -45.57
C LYS A 4 42.24 3.53 -44.60
N ILE A 5 42.19 4.81 -44.89
CA ILE A 5 41.46 5.82 -44.06
C ILE A 5 39.96 5.58 -44.18
N THR A 6 39.43 5.30 -45.39
CA THR A 6 38.01 5.00 -45.59
C THR A 6 37.60 3.69 -44.90
N ALA A 7 38.45 2.67 -44.93
CA ALA A 7 38.17 1.40 -44.24
C ALA A 7 38.11 1.60 -42.69
N ILE A 8 39.03 2.39 -42.12
CA ILE A 8 39.04 2.67 -40.70
C ILE A 8 37.79 3.48 -40.32
N ALA A 9 37.40 4.47 -41.13
CA ALA A 9 36.20 5.26 -40.87
C ALA A 9 34.92 4.38 -40.93
N ALA A 10 34.83 3.51 -41.95
CA ALA A 10 33.69 2.58 -42.04
C ALA A 10 33.61 1.62 -40.85
N PHE A 11 34.76 1.09 -40.41
CA PHE A 11 34.82 0.23 -39.23
C PHE A 11 34.41 0.94 -37.92
N SER A 12 34.85 2.19 -37.77
CA SER A 12 34.45 2.98 -36.56
C SER A 12 32.95 3.28 -36.54
N ILE A 13 32.33 3.60 -37.67
CA ILE A 13 30.89 3.80 -37.80
C ILE A 13 30.15 2.49 -37.48
N LEU A 14 30.62 1.35 -37.99
CA LEU A 14 30.01 0.05 -37.69
C LEU A 14 30.08 -0.27 -36.20
N CYS A 15 31.20 -0.03 -35.53
CA CYS A 15 31.34 -0.22 -34.09
C CYS A 15 30.38 0.69 -33.29
N LEU A 16 30.22 1.96 -33.69
CA LEU A 16 29.27 2.87 -33.07
C LEU A 16 27.83 2.38 -33.23
N LEU A 17 27.45 1.89 -34.41
CA LEU A 17 26.13 1.33 -34.65
C LEU A 17 25.87 0.10 -33.76
N ILE A 18 26.83 -0.81 -33.64
CA ILE A 18 26.74 -2.00 -32.79
C ILE A 18 26.55 -1.59 -31.33
N VAL A 19 27.34 -0.64 -30.81
CA VAL A 19 27.20 -0.14 -29.43
C VAL A 19 25.83 0.50 -29.21
N CYS A 20 25.34 1.29 -30.17
CA CYS A 20 24.02 1.89 -30.13
C CYS A 20 22.90 0.84 -30.05
N LEU A 21 22.97 -0.19 -30.93
CA LEU A 21 22.00 -1.29 -30.95
C LEU A 21 22.03 -2.12 -29.65
N LEU A 22 23.21 -2.36 -29.11
CA LEU A 22 23.33 -3.08 -27.82
C LEU A 22 22.72 -2.30 -26.68
N ARG A 23 22.93 -0.98 -26.61
CA ARG A 23 22.32 -0.11 -25.61
C ARG A 23 20.80 -0.04 -25.77
N TYR A 24 20.31 0.09 -27.00
CA TYR A 24 18.87 0.10 -27.29
C TYR A 24 18.22 -1.24 -26.91
N ASN A 25 18.83 -2.36 -27.24
CA ASN A 25 18.34 -3.69 -26.88
C ASN A 25 18.34 -3.91 -25.35
N ALA A 26 19.38 -3.44 -24.66
CA ALA A 26 19.43 -3.51 -23.21
C ALA A 26 18.31 -2.69 -22.56
N LYS A 27 17.99 -1.49 -23.09
CA LYS A 27 16.88 -0.66 -22.64
C LYS A 27 15.53 -1.34 -22.86
N LEU A 28 15.29 -1.87 -24.05
CA LEU A 28 14.07 -2.61 -24.38
C LEU A 28 13.86 -3.83 -23.47
N ARG A 29 14.91 -4.57 -23.16
CA ARG A 29 14.84 -5.71 -22.22
C ARG A 29 14.49 -5.26 -20.81
N GLU A 30 14.98 -4.11 -20.38
CA GLU A 30 14.65 -3.54 -19.07
C GLU A 30 13.17 -3.12 -19.01
N GLU A 31 12.67 -2.41 -20.04
CA GLU A 31 11.27 -1.99 -20.15
C GLU A 31 10.32 -3.19 -20.21
N ASN A 32 10.63 -4.20 -21.03
CA ASN A 32 9.86 -5.45 -21.08
C ASN A 32 9.86 -6.18 -19.72
N GLY A 33 11.00 -6.17 -19.01
CA GLY A 33 11.08 -6.77 -17.69
C GLY A 33 10.20 -6.06 -16.66
N ILE A 34 10.06 -4.73 -16.74
CA ILE A 34 9.16 -3.95 -15.88
C ILE A 34 7.70 -4.24 -16.25
N LEU A 35 7.37 -4.24 -17.54
CA LEU A 35 6.01 -4.53 -18.01
C LEU A 35 5.54 -5.93 -17.61
N ASN A 36 6.35 -6.95 -17.82
CA ASN A 36 6.00 -8.32 -17.43
C ASN A 36 5.79 -8.44 -15.92
N ARG A 37 6.59 -7.73 -15.12
CA ARG A 37 6.41 -7.71 -13.67
C ARG A 37 5.12 -6.98 -13.29
N ASN A 38 4.84 -5.83 -13.89
CA ASN A 38 3.59 -5.11 -13.64
C ASN A 38 2.37 -5.98 -13.97
N VAL A 39 2.41 -6.73 -15.07
CA VAL A 39 1.36 -7.71 -15.42
C VAL A 39 1.26 -8.78 -14.34
N SER A 40 2.37 -9.35 -13.90
CA SER A 40 2.38 -10.33 -12.81
C SER A 40 1.76 -9.77 -11.53
N VAL A 41 2.15 -8.56 -11.10
CA VAL A 41 1.60 -7.92 -9.88
C VAL A 41 0.10 -7.65 -10.02
N LEU A 42 -0.38 -7.26 -11.19
CA LEU A 42 -1.80 -7.00 -11.44
C LEU A 42 -2.64 -8.29 -11.54
N THR A 43 -2.04 -9.39 -11.95
CA THR A 43 -2.73 -10.68 -12.11
C THR A 43 -2.61 -11.57 -10.88
N THR A 44 -1.53 -11.43 -10.12
CA THR A 44 -1.33 -12.18 -8.87
C THR A 44 -2.07 -11.47 -7.74
N GLN A 45 -2.95 -12.20 -7.08
CA GLN A 45 -3.62 -11.69 -5.89
C GLN A 45 -2.59 -11.47 -4.77
N ASN A 46 -2.81 -10.42 -3.99
CA ASN A 46 -2.02 -10.18 -2.79
C ASN A 46 -2.03 -11.41 -1.89
N VAL A 47 -0.87 -11.82 -1.40
CA VAL A 47 -0.77 -13.00 -0.53
C VAL A 47 -1.06 -12.58 0.90
N ALA A 48 -2.28 -12.90 1.36
CA ALA A 48 -2.66 -12.74 2.75
C ALA A 48 -2.25 -13.98 3.55
N TYR A 49 -1.68 -13.76 4.74
CA TYR A 49 -1.30 -14.84 5.65
C TYR A 49 -1.42 -14.38 7.11
N ARG A 50 -1.39 -15.33 8.03
CA ARG A 50 -1.28 -15.03 9.46
C ARG A 50 0.15 -15.29 9.92
N THR A 51 0.68 -14.37 10.72
CA THR A 51 1.98 -14.54 11.36
C THR A 51 1.90 -15.62 12.45
N GLU A 52 3.04 -16.13 12.91
CA GLU A 52 3.09 -17.10 14.03
C GLU A 52 2.41 -16.56 15.29
N SER A 53 2.39 -15.25 15.50
CA SER A 53 1.67 -14.58 16.58
C SER A 53 0.18 -14.32 16.29
N GLY A 54 -0.38 -14.90 15.22
CA GLY A 54 -1.80 -14.80 14.85
C GLY A 54 -2.23 -13.49 14.22
N LYS A 55 -1.29 -12.54 13.96
CA LYS A 55 -1.59 -11.24 13.34
C LYS A 55 -1.86 -11.40 11.85
N SER A 56 -2.78 -10.59 11.33
CA SER A 56 -3.01 -10.49 9.88
C SER A 56 -1.82 -9.81 9.19
N ALA A 57 -1.36 -10.40 8.11
CA ALA A 57 -0.29 -9.87 7.28
C ALA A 57 -0.62 -10.05 5.81
N MET A 58 -0.14 -9.12 4.98
CA MET A 58 -0.28 -9.18 3.53
C MET A 58 1.02 -8.78 2.85
N LYS A 59 1.36 -9.51 1.80
CA LYS A 59 2.56 -9.34 1.00
C LYS A 59 2.18 -8.95 -0.42
N THR A 60 2.86 -7.95 -0.97
CA THR A 60 2.74 -7.53 -2.37
C THR A 60 4.08 -7.06 -2.95
N GLU A 61 4.21 -7.08 -4.27
CA GLU A 61 5.32 -6.44 -4.98
C GLU A 61 4.94 -5.03 -5.44
N GLU A 62 5.94 -4.19 -5.67
CA GLU A 62 5.69 -2.83 -6.16
C GLU A 62 5.24 -2.83 -7.62
N LEU A 63 4.28 -1.97 -7.93
CA LEU A 63 3.86 -1.65 -9.28
C LEU A 63 4.64 -0.43 -9.78
N ASN A 64 5.45 -0.62 -10.82
CA ASN A 64 6.28 0.44 -11.39
C ASN A 64 5.56 1.08 -12.57
N LEU A 65 5.06 2.30 -12.39
CA LEU A 65 4.31 3.05 -13.40
C LEU A 65 5.05 4.34 -13.79
N THR A 66 4.98 4.69 -15.07
CA THR A 66 5.34 6.04 -15.49
C THR A 66 4.28 7.04 -14.99
N LEU A 67 4.65 8.32 -14.89
CA LEU A 67 3.73 9.38 -14.45
C LEU A 67 2.44 9.42 -15.31
N ARG A 68 2.55 9.14 -16.61
CA ARG A 68 1.40 9.08 -17.52
C ARG A 68 0.49 7.90 -17.22
N GLN A 69 1.06 6.70 -17.03
CA GLN A 69 0.29 5.51 -16.66
C GLN A 69 -0.38 5.69 -15.31
N TYR A 70 0.33 6.25 -14.33
CA TYR A 70 -0.22 6.54 -13.01
C TYR A 70 -1.43 7.48 -13.08
N ARG A 71 -1.34 8.57 -13.86
CA ARG A 71 -2.48 9.48 -14.08
C ARG A 71 -3.69 8.77 -14.68
N ASN A 72 -3.47 7.91 -15.68
CA ASN A 72 -4.56 7.16 -16.30
C ASN A 72 -5.22 6.18 -15.33
N THR A 73 -4.44 5.56 -14.45
CA THR A 73 -4.95 4.64 -13.41
C THR A 73 -5.74 5.38 -12.31
N LEU A 74 -5.41 6.64 -12.08
CA LEU A 74 -6.09 7.49 -11.08
C LEU A 74 -7.39 8.13 -11.59
N GLN A 75 -7.79 7.95 -12.86
CA GLN A 75 -9.04 8.49 -13.36
C GLN A 75 -10.21 8.02 -12.49
N GLY A 76 -10.61 8.86 -11.54
CA GLY A 76 -11.64 8.61 -10.53
C GLY A 76 -11.18 8.58 -9.06
N LYS A 77 -9.86 8.50 -8.78
CA LYS A 77 -9.30 8.51 -7.40
C LYS A 77 -8.47 9.77 -7.08
N ASP A 78 -8.55 10.78 -7.91
CA ASP A 78 -7.77 12.03 -7.79
C ASP A 78 -8.16 12.90 -6.58
N SER A 79 -9.25 12.57 -5.85
CA SER A 79 -9.71 13.35 -4.71
C SER A 79 -8.64 13.42 -3.62
N THR A 80 -8.07 12.28 -3.23
CA THR A 80 -7.11 12.22 -2.11
C THR A 80 -5.85 13.07 -2.36
N ILE A 81 -5.32 13.06 -3.58
CA ILE A 81 -4.12 13.87 -3.92
C ILE A 81 -4.47 15.36 -3.95
N LYS A 82 -5.65 15.71 -4.47
CA LYS A 82 -6.18 17.08 -4.46
C LYS A 82 -6.46 17.56 -3.04
N ASP A 83 -7.08 16.73 -2.22
CA ASP A 83 -7.39 17.04 -0.84
C ASP A 83 -6.11 17.29 -0.02
N LEU A 84 -5.05 16.53 -0.29
CA LEU A 84 -3.74 16.73 0.33
C LEU A 84 -2.95 17.88 -0.29
N LYS A 85 -3.49 18.59 -1.31
CA LYS A 85 -2.83 19.69 -2.04
C LYS A 85 -1.43 19.33 -2.56
N GLN A 86 -1.21 18.05 -2.89
CA GLN A 86 0.06 17.56 -3.40
C GLN A 86 0.10 17.58 -4.92
N SER A 87 1.30 17.86 -5.45
CA SER A 87 1.53 17.80 -6.89
C SER A 87 1.86 16.37 -7.32
N ILE A 88 1.10 15.84 -8.28
CA ILE A 88 1.39 14.51 -8.87
C ILE A 88 2.81 14.45 -9.47
N LYS A 89 3.36 15.60 -9.91
CA LYS A 89 4.71 15.66 -10.49
C LYS A 89 5.81 15.35 -9.48
N ASP A 90 5.56 15.63 -8.21
CA ASP A 90 6.51 15.45 -7.12
C ASP A 90 6.33 14.13 -6.39
N LEU A 91 5.25 13.39 -6.73
CA LEU A 91 4.95 12.10 -6.13
C LEU A 91 5.98 11.05 -6.59
N LYS A 92 6.58 10.34 -5.64
CA LYS A 92 7.55 9.26 -5.89
C LYS A 92 6.92 7.88 -5.73
N SER A 93 6.00 7.75 -4.79
CA SER A 93 5.29 6.49 -4.51
C SER A 93 3.92 6.76 -3.90
N HIS A 94 3.02 5.81 -4.07
CA HIS A 94 1.69 5.81 -3.46
C HIS A 94 1.41 4.43 -2.88
N THR A 95 0.98 4.38 -1.63
CA THR A 95 0.56 3.15 -0.96
C THR A 95 -0.91 3.28 -0.57
N SER A 96 -1.72 2.31 -0.98
CA SER A 96 -3.12 2.18 -0.60
C SER A 96 -3.30 0.90 0.20
N ILE A 97 -3.94 1.00 1.36
CA ILE A 97 -4.18 -0.10 2.28
C ILE A 97 -5.67 -0.11 2.59
N GLN A 98 -6.30 -1.27 2.45
CA GLN A 98 -7.67 -1.48 2.87
C GLN A 98 -7.69 -2.51 4.00
N THR A 99 -8.33 -2.14 5.11
CA THR A 99 -8.46 -3.00 6.29
C THR A 99 -9.91 -3.11 6.72
N SER A 100 -10.26 -4.21 7.37
CA SER A 100 -11.51 -4.41 8.07
C SER A 100 -11.21 -4.88 9.48
N THR A 101 -11.91 -4.32 10.47
CA THR A 101 -11.76 -4.69 11.89
C THR A 101 -13.10 -5.17 12.41
N GLU A 102 -13.14 -6.41 12.86
CA GLU A 102 -14.30 -7.01 13.50
C GLU A 102 -13.93 -7.39 14.93
N SER A 103 -14.50 -6.71 15.90
CA SER A 103 -14.28 -7.02 17.32
C SER A 103 -15.57 -7.43 17.97
N VAL A 104 -15.58 -8.63 18.53
CA VAL A 104 -16.68 -9.11 19.39
C VAL A 104 -16.44 -8.59 20.79
N PHE A 105 -17.40 -7.85 21.31
CA PHE A 105 -17.36 -7.38 22.70
C PHE A 105 -18.64 -7.76 23.41
N SER A 106 -18.51 -8.07 24.71
CA SER A 106 -19.64 -8.29 25.62
C SER A 106 -19.44 -7.41 26.84
N GLY A 107 -20.50 -6.80 27.29
CA GLY A 107 -20.47 -5.93 28.46
C GLY A 107 -21.80 -5.91 29.18
N SER A 108 -21.77 -5.73 30.49
CA SER A 108 -22.99 -5.53 31.27
C SER A 108 -23.51 -4.11 31.08
N LEU A 109 -24.79 -3.98 30.79
CA LEU A 109 -25.48 -2.69 30.81
C LEU A 109 -25.57 -2.19 32.25
N ARG A 110 -25.18 -0.95 32.50
CA ARG A 110 -25.34 -0.29 33.79
C ARG A 110 -26.42 0.75 33.67
N ASP A 111 -27.29 0.81 34.70
CA ASP A 111 -28.31 1.85 34.80
C ASP A 111 -27.62 3.17 35.11
N SER A 112 -27.89 4.17 34.30
CA SER A 112 -27.47 5.56 34.50
C SER A 112 -28.70 6.41 34.73
N ILE A 113 -28.75 7.12 35.83
CA ILE A 113 -29.89 7.96 36.21
C ILE A 113 -29.68 9.34 35.60
N ILE A 114 -30.61 9.78 34.74
CA ILE A 114 -30.66 11.15 34.23
C ILE A 114 -31.79 11.87 34.96
N ILE A 115 -31.45 12.93 35.71
CA ILE A 115 -32.43 13.81 36.34
C ILE A 115 -32.76 14.90 35.31
N ARG A 116 -33.93 14.78 34.68
CA ARG A 116 -34.56 15.86 33.89
C ARG A 116 -35.64 16.50 34.75
N ASP A 117 -35.48 17.75 35.05
CA ASP A 117 -36.36 18.49 35.95
C ASP A 117 -36.78 17.69 37.19
N SER A 118 -36.82 18.30 38.34
CA SER A 118 -36.90 17.72 39.70
C SER A 118 -37.97 16.64 39.96
N LEU A 119 -38.65 16.09 38.94
CA LEU A 119 -39.77 15.15 39.08
C LEU A 119 -39.73 13.91 38.17
N ILE A 120 -38.78 13.80 37.20
CA ILE A 120 -38.71 12.65 36.31
C ILE A 120 -37.29 12.09 36.32
N THR A 121 -37.11 10.90 36.92
CA THR A 121 -35.89 10.11 36.84
C THR A 121 -36.04 9.11 35.71
N ASP A 122 -35.41 9.36 34.55
CA ASP A 122 -35.26 8.36 33.51
C ASP A 122 -33.99 7.55 33.73
N THR A 123 -34.12 6.23 33.73
CA THR A 123 -32.96 5.32 33.78
C THR A 123 -32.55 4.92 32.38
N LEU A 124 -31.36 5.34 31.98
CA LEU A 124 -30.75 4.88 30.72
C LEU A 124 -29.84 3.68 30.98
N LYS A 125 -29.90 2.71 30.09
CA LYS A 125 -28.96 1.58 30.11
C LYS A 125 -27.72 1.93 29.29
N CYS A 126 -26.59 2.08 29.97
CA CYS A 126 -25.35 2.48 29.35
C CYS A 126 -24.34 1.30 29.27
N LEU A 127 -23.67 1.18 28.15
CA LEU A 127 -22.56 0.26 27.93
C LEU A 127 -21.24 1.04 27.99
N ASN A 128 -20.32 0.53 28.79
CA ASN A 128 -18.95 1.03 28.84
C ASN A 128 -17.99 -0.17 28.77
N PHE A 129 -17.39 -0.37 27.60
CA PHE A 129 -16.43 -1.43 27.36
C PHE A 129 -15.12 -0.80 26.89
N SER A 130 -14.01 -1.17 27.51
CA SER A 130 -12.69 -0.69 27.15
C SER A 130 -11.70 -1.84 27.11
N SER A 131 -11.04 -1.98 25.99
CA SER A 131 -9.92 -2.90 25.77
C SER A 131 -8.73 -2.16 25.18
N LYS A 132 -7.63 -2.89 24.94
CA LYS A 132 -6.47 -2.32 24.27
C LYS A 132 -6.80 -1.76 22.88
N TRP A 133 -7.70 -2.42 22.16
CA TRP A 133 -7.98 -2.16 20.75
C TRP A 133 -9.32 -1.46 20.51
N VAL A 134 -10.29 -1.67 21.38
CA VAL A 134 -11.66 -1.18 21.22
C VAL A 134 -12.12 -0.49 22.49
N ASP A 135 -12.71 0.68 22.34
CA ASP A 135 -13.37 1.45 23.40
C ASP A 135 -14.79 1.78 22.91
N VAL A 136 -15.80 1.25 23.61
CA VAL A 136 -17.22 1.45 23.30
C VAL A 136 -17.87 2.14 24.50
N ARG A 137 -18.46 3.29 24.28
CA ARG A 137 -19.21 4.05 25.28
C ARG A 137 -20.49 4.56 24.67
N GLY A 138 -21.60 4.26 25.26
CA GLY A 138 -22.89 4.74 24.81
C GLY A 138 -24.02 4.26 25.67
N CYS A 139 -25.18 4.84 25.46
CA CYS A 139 -26.40 4.54 26.20
C CYS A 139 -27.52 4.21 25.22
N ILE A 140 -28.52 3.44 25.71
CA ILE A 140 -29.73 3.16 24.97
C ILE A 140 -30.75 4.23 25.36
N GLU A 141 -31.13 5.04 24.39
CA GLU A 141 -32.16 6.07 24.53
C GLU A 141 -33.52 5.51 24.06
N PRO A 142 -34.63 5.89 24.74
CA PRO A 142 -35.96 5.48 24.25
C PRO A 142 -36.25 5.99 22.84
N PRO A 143 -36.91 5.19 21.95
CA PRO A 143 -37.52 3.88 22.18
C PRO A 143 -36.59 2.66 22.02
N ASP A 144 -35.31 2.68 21.87
CA ASP A 144 -34.31 1.60 21.73
C ASP A 144 -33.17 2.03 20.80
N LEU A 145 -32.86 3.33 20.79
CA LEU A 145 -31.77 3.87 19.99
C LEU A 145 -30.45 3.82 20.80
N PHE A 146 -29.44 3.13 20.27
CA PHE A 146 -28.09 3.21 20.83
C PHE A 146 -27.41 4.50 20.37
N ALA A 147 -27.16 5.41 21.29
CA ALA A 147 -26.38 6.62 21.09
C ALA A 147 -25.02 6.48 21.78
N GLY A 148 -23.93 6.49 21.02
CA GLY A 148 -22.62 6.28 21.61
C GLY A 148 -21.46 6.49 20.65
N LYS A 149 -20.25 6.26 21.18
CA LYS A 149 -18.98 6.36 20.46
C LYS A 149 -18.24 5.02 20.52
N VAL A 150 -17.86 4.53 19.36
CA VAL A 150 -16.96 3.38 19.23
C VAL A 150 -15.61 3.90 18.71
N THR A 151 -14.54 3.58 19.43
CA THR A 151 -13.17 3.92 19.00
C THR A 151 -12.39 2.64 18.85
N VAL A 152 -11.97 2.36 17.61
CA VAL A 152 -11.09 1.23 17.29
C VAL A 152 -9.68 1.76 17.09
N ARG A 153 -8.71 1.14 17.74
CA ARG A 153 -7.28 1.46 17.61
C ARG A 153 -6.61 0.36 16.84
N ASP A 154 -5.78 0.75 15.89
CA ASP A 154 -4.89 -0.18 15.18
C ASP A 154 -3.54 0.48 14.93
N SER A 155 -2.55 -0.33 14.67
CA SER A 155 -1.21 0.10 14.28
C SER A 155 -0.71 -0.82 13.18
N LEU A 156 -0.54 -0.25 11.99
CA LEU A 156 -0.03 -0.95 10.83
C LEU A 156 1.49 -0.77 10.72
N GLU A 157 2.21 -1.86 10.55
CA GLU A 157 3.65 -1.87 10.27
C GLU A 157 3.87 -2.24 8.82
N LEU A 158 4.61 -1.40 8.09
CA LEU A 158 4.97 -1.61 6.70
C LEU A 158 6.47 -1.89 6.59
N LEU A 159 6.82 -3.08 6.11
CA LEU A 159 8.18 -3.48 5.80
C LEU A 159 8.43 -3.33 4.30
N ASN A 160 9.53 -2.71 3.93
CA ASN A 160 9.99 -2.59 2.55
C ASN A 160 11.28 -3.39 2.38
N ILE A 161 11.25 -4.41 1.53
CA ILE A 161 12.35 -5.33 1.28
C ILE A 161 12.89 -5.09 -0.13
N GLU A 162 14.14 -4.65 -0.25
CA GLU A 162 14.80 -4.44 -1.53
C GLU A 162 15.52 -5.70 -2.01
N HIS A 163 15.09 -6.25 -3.13
CA HIS A 163 15.78 -7.34 -3.81
C HIS A 163 16.74 -6.76 -4.84
N ARG A 164 18.05 -6.93 -4.60
CA ARG A 164 19.10 -6.39 -5.48
C ARG A 164 19.56 -7.43 -6.49
N LYS A 165 19.98 -6.96 -7.69
CA LYS A 165 20.59 -7.81 -8.70
C LYS A 165 21.91 -8.38 -8.15
N ARG A 166 22.19 -9.66 -8.45
CA ARG A 166 23.47 -10.31 -8.14
C ARG A 166 24.20 -10.58 -9.46
N PHE A 167 25.51 -10.38 -9.46
CA PHE A 167 26.39 -10.82 -10.52
C PHE A 167 27.43 -11.74 -9.88
N LEU A 168 27.38 -13.02 -10.18
CA LEU A 168 28.08 -14.08 -9.45
C LEU A 168 27.75 -13.96 -7.92
N TRP A 169 28.78 -13.77 -7.08
CA TRP A 169 28.63 -13.59 -5.63
C TRP A 169 28.53 -12.12 -5.18
N TRP A 170 28.62 -11.15 -6.09
CA TRP A 170 28.59 -9.72 -5.76
C TRP A 170 27.16 -9.17 -5.85
N ARG A 171 26.74 -8.44 -4.81
CA ARG A 171 25.49 -7.69 -4.82
C ARG A 171 25.70 -6.37 -5.55
N LEU A 172 24.98 -6.17 -6.65
CA LEU A 172 24.99 -4.92 -7.37
C LEU A 172 24.17 -3.87 -6.61
N LYS A 173 24.52 -2.59 -6.77
CA LYS A 173 23.73 -1.48 -6.19
C LYS A 173 22.33 -1.35 -6.81
N LYS A 174 22.11 -1.90 -8.01
CA LYS A 174 20.83 -1.80 -8.74
C LYS A 174 19.77 -2.70 -8.09
N VAL A 175 18.66 -2.08 -7.66
CA VAL A 175 17.48 -2.79 -7.15
C VAL A 175 16.80 -3.52 -8.31
N LYS A 176 16.43 -4.78 -8.09
CA LYS A 176 15.70 -5.60 -9.06
C LYS A 176 14.19 -5.36 -8.93
N TYR A 177 13.68 -5.46 -7.71
CA TYR A 177 12.29 -5.15 -7.34
C TYR A 177 12.22 -4.89 -5.83
N ARG A 178 11.10 -4.30 -5.39
CA ARG A 178 10.79 -4.12 -3.97
C ARG A 178 9.55 -4.94 -3.62
N GLU A 179 9.60 -5.51 -2.46
CA GLU A 179 8.53 -6.27 -1.85
C GLU A 179 8.08 -5.56 -0.60
N PHE A 180 6.77 -5.48 -0.42
CA PHE A 180 6.17 -4.82 0.72
C PHE A 180 5.36 -5.83 1.52
N ILE A 181 5.58 -5.84 2.83
CA ILE A 181 4.82 -6.65 3.77
C ILE A 181 4.18 -5.70 4.77
N ILE A 182 2.87 -5.80 4.92
CA ILE A 182 2.14 -5.06 5.94
C ILE A 182 1.62 -6.03 6.99
N THR A 183 1.68 -5.62 8.25
CA THR A 183 1.10 -6.36 9.39
C THR A 183 0.29 -5.42 10.26
N SER A 184 -0.87 -5.91 10.75
CA SER A 184 -1.64 -5.24 11.78
C SER A 184 -1.19 -5.69 13.15
N LYS A 185 -1.10 -4.76 14.12
CA LYS A 185 -0.88 -5.10 15.54
C LYS A 185 -2.15 -5.53 16.24
N ASN A 186 -3.31 -5.08 15.74
CA ASN A 186 -4.59 -5.49 16.24
C ASN A 186 -4.95 -6.87 15.66
N PRO A 187 -5.15 -7.92 16.48
CA PRO A 187 -5.45 -9.27 16.00
C PRO A 187 -6.82 -9.36 15.30
N ASP A 188 -7.74 -8.45 15.62
CA ASP A 188 -9.09 -8.42 15.05
C ASP A 188 -9.14 -7.70 13.71
N THR A 189 -8.04 -7.05 13.29
CA THR A 189 -7.95 -6.37 12.01
C THR A 189 -7.48 -7.33 10.92
N GLN A 190 -8.23 -7.38 9.83
CA GLN A 190 -7.87 -8.07 8.60
C GLN A 190 -7.43 -7.08 7.54
N ILE A 191 -6.35 -7.38 6.84
CA ILE A 191 -5.88 -6.60 5.71
C ILE A 191 -6.55 -7.17 4.47
N LEU A 192 -7.36 -6.36 3.78
CA LEU A 192 -8.14 -6.75 2.61
C LEU A 192 -7.39 -6.52 1.31
N ASP A 193 -6.67 -5.40 1.20
CA ASP A 193 -5.93 -5.04 0.00
C ASP A 193 -4.70 -4.20 0.36
N LEU A 194 -3.61 -4.41 -0.39
CA LEU A 194 -2.37 -3.65 -0.30
C LEU A 194 -1.88 -3.37 -1.72
N LYS A 195 -1.84 -2.09 -2.10
CA LYS A 195 -1.28 -1.64 -3.38
C LYS A 195 -0.16 -0.66 -3.15
N VAL A 196 1.00 -0.96 -3.68
CA VAL A 196 2.16 -0.09 -3.65
C VAL A 196 2.56 0.25 -5.07
N THR A 197 2.52 1.54 -5.41
CA THR A 197 2.89 2.05 -6.73
C THR A 197 4.09 2.96 -6.62
N THR A 198 5.12 2.72 -7.41
CA THR A 198 6.30 3.59 -7.54
C THR A 198 6.27 4.27 -8.90
N ILE A 199 6.50 5.57 -8.91
CA ILE A 199 6.48 6.40 -10.13
C ILE A 199 7.90 6.50 -10.65
N ILE A 200 8.11 5.98 -11.86
CA ILE A 200 9.38 6.06 -12.59
C ILE A 200 9.40 7.38 -13.38
N LYS A 201 10.46 8.16 -13.21
CA LYS A 201 10.74 9.40 -13.95
C LYS A 201 11.64 9.11 -15.15
#